data_e78305d21edfc7202ad0d64ff3df5cc4
#
_entry.id   e78305d21edfc7202ad0d64ff3df5cc4
#
_cell.length_a   1.000
_cell.length_b   1.000
_cell.length_c   1.000
_cell.angle_alpha   90.00
_cell.angle_beta   90.00
_cell.angle_gamma   90.00
#
_symmetry.space_group_name_H-M   'P 1'
#
loop_
_entity.id
_entity.type
_entity.pdbx_description
1 polymer ?
#
loop_
_entity_poly.entity_id
_entity_poly.type
_entity_poly.pdbx_seq_one_letter_code
_entity_poly.pdbx_strand_id
1 'polypeptide(L)'
;IARLLGIPFINIFEDDLTLFPNYSRVFGPFIDTLVVPISCKTGHLEKKTIKYNGYQELAYLSPEYFVADYKRVENFFDAKRKNFLLRFAQLSAWHDTGITGLSEGVCEKIIDILKPHGKIFITSEALLPSKYENYRLSIPASDMHHALYFADLYIGDSQTMTAEAAVLGTPALRFNDFVGKLGYLEELENKYALTFGIKTSEPEKLFSKVTELLSMHDLKGEWKKRREIMLIEKVNVVDFITDLLINYQDKKLSENK
;
A
#
# COMPACT_ATOMS: atom_id res chain seq x y z
N ILE A 1 -10.28 1.78 29.10
CA ILE A 1 -10.30 0.54 29.96
C ILE A 1 -8.87 0.16 30.32
N ALA A 2 -7.95 -0.07 29.35
CA ALA A 2 -6.56 -0.52 29.64
C ALA A 2 -5.87 0.34 30.71
N ARG A 3 -5.93 1.67 30.58
CA ARG A 3 -5.32 2.59 31.56
C ARG A 3 -5.91 2.46 32.99
N LEU A 4 -7.22 2.21 33.13
CA LEU A 4 -7.86 2.00 34.42
C LEU A 4 -7.41 0.68 35.08
N LEU A 5 -7.01 -0.29 34.28
CA LEU A 5 -6.51 -1.59 34.72
C LEU A 5 -4.98 -1.64 34.83
N GLY A 6 -4.29 -0.51 34.60
CA GLY A 6 -2.83 -0.46 34.60
C GLY A 6 -2.17 -1.25 33.44
N ILE A 7 -2.93 -1.60 32.40
CA ILE A 7 -2.44 -2.34 31.24
C ILE A 7 -1.84 -1.35 30.24
N PRO A 8 -0.57 -1.52 29.81
CA PRO A 8 0.06 -0.67 28.81
C PRO A 8 -0.71 -0.73 27.47
N PHE A 9 -0.90 0.46 26.86
CA PHE A 9 -1.47 0.56 25.53
C PHE A 9 -0.38 0.89 24.51
N ILE A 10 0.02 -0.14 23.76
CA ILE A 10 0.93 -0.03 22.62
C ILE A 10 0.11 0.13 21.36
N ASN A 11 0.33 1.21 20.62
CA ASN A 11 -0.34 1.45 19.34
C ASN A 11 0.67 1.31 18.20
N ILE A 12 0.47 0.33 17.34
CA ILE A 12 1.24 0.15 16.10
C ILE A 12 0.46 0.86 15.00
N PHE A 13 1.12 1.83 14.34
CA PHE A 13 0.48 2.70 13.36
C PHE A 13 1.43 2.93 12.19
N GLU A 14 0.92 3.14 10.98
CA GLU A 14 1.75 3.28 9.78
C GLU A 14 1.61 4.65 9.12
N ASP A 15 0.48 5.31 9.31
CA ASP A 15 0.23 6.60 8.69
C ASP A 15 0.89 7.76 9.46
N ASP A 16 1.07 8.88 8.79
CA ASP A 16 1.46 10.13 9.42
C ASP A 16 0.35 10.63 10.35
N LEU A 17 0.57 10.57 11.65
CA LEU A 17 -0.42 11.02 12.66
C LEU A 17 -0.81 12.49 12.53
N THR A 18 0.02 13.28 11.88
CA THR A 18 -0.28 14.68 11.56
C THR A 18 -1.48 14.83 10.62
N LEU A 19 -1.83 13.80 9.88
CA LEU A 19 -3.02 13.75 9.01
C LEU A 19 -4.30 13.39 9.77
N PHE A 20 -4.16 12.85 10.99
CA PHE A 20 -5.26 12.40 11.83
C PHE A 20 -5.31 13.15 13.17
N PRO A 21 -5.47 14.51 13.16
CA PRO A 21 -5.36 15.32 14.38
C PRO A 21 -6.42 14.96 15.42
N ASN A 22 -7.62 14.58 14.99
CA ASN A 22 -8.69 14.17 15.91
C ASN A 22 -8.34 12.85 16.59
N TYR A 23 -7.82 11.87 15.84
CA TYR A 23 -7.35 10.61 16.39
C TYR A 23 -6.25 10.84 17.42
N SER A 24 -5.20 11.57 17.05
CA SER A 24 -4.06 11.82 17.92
C SER A 24 -4.44 12.64 19.17
N ARG A 25 -5.42 13.55 19.08
CA ARG A 25 -5.92 14.32 20.22
C ARG A 25 -6.75 13.45 21.18
N VAL A 26 -7.63 12.60 20.66
CA VAL A 26 -8.54 11.77 21.47
C VAL A 26 -7.81 10.57 22.07
N PHE A 27 -7.04 9.85 21.28
CA PHE A 27 -6.38 8.60 21.71
C PHE A 27 -4.96 8.82 22.23
N GLY A 28 -4.25 9.85 21.78
CA GLY A 28 -2.88 10.14 22.18
C GLY A 28 -2.63 10.18 23.69
N PRO A 29 -3.53 10.77 24.52
CA PRO A 29 -3.37 10.72 25.99
C PRO A 29 -3.37 9.32 26.59
N PHE A 30 -3.99 8.35 25.91
CA PHE A 30 -4.11 6.96 26.38
C PHE A 30 -3.01 6.05 25.84
N ILE A 31 -2.28 6.45 24.80
CA ILE A 31 -1.17 5.69 24.23
C ILE A 31 0.03 5.82 25.17
N ASP A 32 0.54 4.68 25.64
CA ASP A 32 1.78 4.60 26.40
C ASP A 32 2.98 4.57 25.46
N THR A 33 2.90 3.79 24.39
CA THR A 33 3.92 3.68 23.35
C THR A 33 3.28 3.64 21.97
N LEU A 34 3.77 4.49 21.08
CA LEU A 34 3.44 4.50 19.65
C LEU A 34 4.58 3.83 18.87
N VAL A 35 4.27 2.91 17.98
CA VAL A 35 5.25 2.21 17.15
C VAL A 35 4.95 2.50 15.69
N VAL A 36 5.91 3.09 14.97
CA VAL A 36 5.71 3.54 13.57
C VAL A 36 6.96 3.31 12.71
N PRO A 37 6.82 3.24 11.38
CA PRO A 37 7.94 3.37 10.46
C PRO A 37 8.73 4.67 10.66
N ILE A 38 10.05 4.65 10.41
CA ILE A 38 10.90 5.85 10.53
C ILE A 38 10.47 6.98 9.60
N SER A 39 9.84 6.65 8.49
CA SER A 39 9.32 7.60 7.51
C SER A 39 8.07 8.36 7.97
N CYS A 40 7.38 7.90 9.02
CA CYS A 40 6.13 8.48 9.49
C CYS A 40 6.33 9.62 10.48
N LYS A 41 5.50 10.65 10.38
CA LYS A 41 5.46 11.82 11.26
C LYS A 41 4.47 11.58 12.40
N THR A 42 4.92 11.74 13.63
CA THR A 42 4.16 11.43 14.85
C THR A 42 3.68 12.66 15.61
N GLY A 43 4.14 13.85 15.21
CA GLY A 43 3.70 15.11 15.79
C GLY A 43 4.01 15.20 17.31
N HIS A 44 2.99 15.52 18.11
CA HIS A 44 3.15 15.67 19.55
C HIS A 44 3.40 14.36 20.32
N LEU A 45 3.26 13.20 19.67
CA LEU A 45 3.51 11.89 20.27
C LEU A 45 4.96 11.41 20.09
N GLU A 46 5.84 12.21 19.49
CA GLU A 46 7.26 11.84 19.21
C GLU A 46 7.97 11.28 20.45
N LYS A 47 7.76 11.88 21.64
CA LYS A 47 8.37 11.43 22.90
C LYS A 47 7.93 10.04 23.37
N LYS A 48 6.79 9.56 22.86
CA LYS A 48 6.25 8.22 23.17
C LYS A 48 6.45 7.24 22.02
N THR A 49 7.22 7.65 20.99
CA THR A 49 7.32 6.90 19.75
C THR A 49 8.57 6.05 19.69
N ILE A 50 8.41 4.80 19.33
CA ILE A 50 9.47 3.89 18.89
C ILE A 50 9.37 3.75 17.39
N LYS A 51 10.46 4.03 16.67
CA LYS A 51 10.50 3.97 15.22
C LYS A 51 11.27 2.74 14.75
N TYR A 52 10.79 2.10 13.67
CA TYR A 52 11.47 0.98 13.01
C TYR A 52 11.70 1.26 11.53
N ASN A 53 12.80 0.71 10.99
CA ASN A 53 13.12 0.85 9.57
C ASN A 53 12.43 -0.25 8.76
N GLY A 54 11.12 -0.10 8.54
CA GLY A 54 10.30 -1.07 7.82
C GLY A 54 8.97 -0.48 7.40
N TYR A 55 8.13 -1.31 6.81
CA TYR A 55 6.73 -1.05 6.48
C TYR A 55 5.88 -2.15 7.06
N GLN A 56 4.65 -1.86 7.44
CA GLN A 56 3.76 -2.87 8.03
C GLN A 56 3.51 -4.04 7.08
N GLU A 57 3.47 -3.79 5.79
CA GLU A 57 3.31 -4.80 4.74
C GLU A 57 4.43 -5.84 4.74
N LEU A 58 5.64 -5.50 5.20
CA LEU A 58 6.75 -6.45 5.32
C LEU A 58 6.50 -7.54 6.38
N ALA A 59 5.62 -7.28 7.35
CA ALA A 59 5.26 -8.27 8.36
C ALA A 59 4.53 -9.50 7.76
N TYR A 60 3.91 -9.34 6.59
CA TYR A 60 3.14 -10.42 5.95
C TYR A 60 3.47 -10.63 4.46
N LEU A 61 4.24 -9.74 3.81
CA LEU A 61 4.60 -9.83 2.39
C LEU A 61 6.12 -9.94 2.13
N SER A 62 6.94 -9.97 3.18
CA SER A 62 8.38 -10.27 2.98
C SER A 62 8.56 -11.70 2.45
N PRO A 63 9.66 -11.99 1.74
CA PRO A 63 9.91 -13.34 1.20
C PRO A 63 9.93 -14.46 2.25
N GLU A 64 10.10 -14.11 3.51
CA GLU A 64 10.11 -15.04 4.64
C GLU A 64 8.68 -15.51 5.00
N TYR A 65 7.68 -14.65 4.82
CA TYR A 65 6.29 -14.93 5.24
C TYR A 65 5.34 -15.13 4.06
N PHE A 66 5.72 -14.67 2.87
CA PHE A 66 4.87 -14.77 1.69
C PHE A 66 5.61 -15.36 0.49
N VAL A 67 5.12 -16.48 0.00
CA VAL A 67 5.55 -17.10 -1.26
C VAL A 67 4.39 -17.06 -2.24
N ALA A 68 4.58 -16.33 -3.33
CA ALA A 68 3.55 -16.22 -4.37
C ALA A 68 3.32 -17.56 -5.08
N ASP A 69 2.06 -17.96 -5.21
CA ASP A 69 1.63 -19.19 -5.89
C ASP A 69 0.77 -18.84 -7.12
N TYR A 70 1.27 -19.11 -8.32
CA TYR A 70 0.56 -18.83 -9.57
C TYR A 70 -0.75 -19.62 -9.71
N LYS A 71 -0.86 -20.80 -9.10
CA LYS A 71 -2.08 -21.62 -9.14
C LYS A 71 -3.30 -20.89 -8.57
N ARG A 72 -3.08 -19.94 -7.65
CA ARG A 72 -4.14 -19.11 -7.07
C ARG A 72 -4.79 -18.17 -8.08
N VAL A 73 -4.10 -17.84 -9.16
CA VAL A 73 -4.54 -16.87 -10.18
C VAL A 73 -4.56 -17.42 -11.59
N GLU A 74 -4.12 -18.66 -11.84
CA GLU A 74 -3.98 -19.26 -13.18
C GLU A 74 -5.29 -19.30 -13.99
N ASN A 75 -6.43 -19.41 -13.33
CA ASN A 75 -7.74 -19.39 -13.99
C ASN A 75 -8.13 -18.00 -14.54
N PHE A 76 -7.46 -16.96 -14.12
CA PHE A 76 -7.73 -15.57 -14.50
C PHE A 76 -6.58 -15.00 -15.33
N PHE A 77 -5.36 -15.10 -14.80
CA PHE A 77 -4.17 -14.52 -15.41
C PHE A 77 -3.67 -15.37 -16.57
N ASP A 78 -3.11 -14.69 -17.55
CA ASP A 78 -2.52 -15.35 -18.71
C ASP A 78 -0.98 -15.26 -18.60
N ALA A 79 -0.33 -16.39 -18.43
CA ALA A 79 1.14 -16.45 -18.32
C ALA A 79 1.88 -15.96 -19.58
N LYS A 80 1.20 -15.89 -20.73
CA LYS A 80 1.78 -15.47 -22.03
C LYS A 80 1.53 -14.00 -22.35
N ARG A 81 0.73 -13.31 -21.55
CA ARG A 81 0.34 -11.91 -21.78
C ARG A 81 0.56 -11.11 -20.52
N LYS A 82 0.74 -9.81 -20.66
CA LYS A 82 0.74 -8.91 -19.50
C LYS A 82 -0.63 -8.91 -18.84
N ASN A 83 -0.64 -8.85 -17.50
CA ASN A 83 -1.83 -8.81 -16.67
C ASN A 83 -1.84 -7.53 -15.85
N PHE A 84 -2.80 -6.67 -16.07
CA PHE A 84 -2.91 -5.37 -15.41
C PHE A 84 -4.01 -5.42 -14.36
N LEU A 85 -3.70 -5.01 -13.15
CA LEU A 85 -4.65 -4.99 -12.04
C LEU A 85 -5.03 -3.55 -11.71
N LEU A 86 -6.31 -3.24 -11.84
CA LEU A 86 -6.88 -1.95 -11.48
C LEU A 86 -7.68 -2.08 -10.19
N ARG A 87 -7.55 -1.10 -9.29
CA ARG A 87 -8.33 -1.02 -8.05
C ARG A 87 -9.05 0.31 -7.97
N PHE A 88 -10.36 0.23 -7.80
CA PHE A 88 -11.21 1.38 -7.54
C PHE A 88 -11.84 1.22 -6.17
N ALA A 89 -11.47 2.06 -5.20
CA ALA A 89 -12.07 2.03 -3.87
C ALA A 89 -13.55 2.41 -3.93
N GLN A 90 -13.89 3.37 -4.79
CA GLN A 90 -15.29 3.75 -5.05
C GLN A 90 -15.43 4.31 -6.47
N LEU A 91 -16.01 3.52 -7.37
CA LEU A 91 -16.67 4.08 -8.57
C LEU A 91 -18.10 4.51 -8.24
N SER A 92 -18.38 4.85 -6.97
CA SER A 92 -19.70 5.30 -6.56
C SER A 92 -19.95 6.70 -7.08
N ALA A 93 -21.03 6.74 -7.81
CA ALA A 93 -21.89 7.88 -8.13
C ALA A 93 -21.35 9.26 -7.74
N TRP A 94 -21.18 10.05 -8.72
CA TRP A 94 -20.74 11.43 -8.81
C TRP A 94 -21.49 12.44 -7.90
N HIS A 95 -22.24 12.01 -6.92
CA HIS A 95 -23.17 12.87 -6.16
C HIS A 95 -22.89 13.01 -4.68
N ASP A 96 -21.95 12.26 -4.08
CA ASP A 96 -21.69 12.36 -2.65
C ASP A 96 -20.22 12.69 -2.32
N THR A 97 -20.06 13.96 -1.89
CA THR A 97 -19.01 14.48 -1.03
C THR A 97 -17.52 14.21 -1.39
N GLY A 98 -16.95 15.05 -2.26
CA GLY A 98 -15.60 15.64 -2.04
C GLY A 98 -14.37 14.74 -2.01
N ILE A 99 -14.47 13.44 -2.23
CA ILE A 99 -13.32 12.53 -2.33
C ILE A 99 -13.25 12.03 -3.78
N THR A 100 -12.30 12.57 -4.51
CA THR A 100 -12.07 12.22 -5.91
C THR A 100 -11.13 11.00 -5.98
N GLY A 101 -11.70 9.84 -6.32
CA GLY A 101 -10.98 8.68 -6.83
C GLY A 101 -10.88 8.72 -8.36
N LEU A 102 -10.54 7.60 -8.97
CA LEU A 102 -10.52 7.46 -10.44
C LEU A 102 -11.90 7.75 -11.03
N SER A 103 -12.06 8.88 -11.72
CA SER A 103 -13.28 9.20 -12.44
C SER A 103 -13.51 8.22 -13.60
N GLU A 104 -14.76 8.09 -14.03
CA GLU A 104 -15.14 7.20 -15.13
C GLU A 104 -14.33 7.44 -16.41
N GLY A 105 -14.14 8.71 -16.79
CA GLY A 105 -13.34 9.07 -17.98
C GLY A 105 -11.85 8.73 -17.85
N VAL A 106 -11.29 8.85 -16.65
CA VAL A 106 -9.89 8.43 -16.38
C VAL A 106 -9.78 6.91 -16.50
N CYS A 107 -10.75 6.18 -15.94
CA CYS A 107 -10.81 4.72 -16.03
C CYS A 107 -10.86 4.24 -17.48
N GLU A 108 -11.77 4.79 -18.29
CA GLU A 108 -11.89 4.47 -19.71
C GLU A 108 -10.59 4.69 -20.46
N LYS A 109 -9.95 5.84 -20.24
CA LYS A 109 -8.68 6.15 -20.88
C LYS A 109 -7.54 5.20 -20.49
N ILE A 110 -7.47 4.80 -19.22
CA ILE A 110 -6.51 3.79 -18.77
C ILE A 110 -6.76 2.45 -19.44
N ILE A 111 -8.02 2.00 -19.50
CA ILE A 111 -8.40 0.76 -20.16
C ILE A 111 -8.01 0.79 -21.65
N ASP A 112 -8.27 1.88 -22.35
CA ASP A 112 -7.91 2.04 -23.77
C ASP A 112 -6.38 1.96 -23.99
N ILE A 113 -5.59 2.56 -23.07
CA ILE A 113 -4.12 2.49 -23.13
C ILE A 113 -3.63 1.04 -22.88
N LEU A 114 -4.21 0.34 -21.89
CA LEU A 114 -3.73 -0.97 -21.46
C LEU A 114 -4.18 -2.11 -22.39
N LYS A 115 -5.39 -2.02 -22.97
CA LYS A 115 -6.05 -3.08 -23.75
C LYS A 115 -5.21 -3.67 -24.88
N PRO A 116 -4.43 -2.90 -25.66
CA PRO A 116 -3.55 -3.45 -26.69
C PRO A 116 -2.39 -4.29 -26.13
N HIS A 117 -2.03 -4.08 -24.86
CA HIS A 117 -0.81 -4.63 -24.24
C HIS A 117 -1.05 -5.90 -23.39
N GLY A 118 -2.29 -6.18 -22.96
CA GLY A 118 -2.53 -7.33 -22.11
C GLY A 118 -3.98 -7.52 -21.68
N LYS A 119 -4.17 -8.34 -20.63
CA LYS A 119 -5.45 -8.53 -19.96
C LYS A 119 -5.59 -7.51 -18.83
N ILE A 120 -6.79 -7.03 -18.62
CA ILE A 120 -7.14 -6.06 -17.61
C ILE A 120 -8.08 -6.72 -16.61
N PHE A 121 -7.79 -6.55 -15.34
CA PHE A 121 -8.59 -7.01 -14.21
C PHE A 121 -8.93 -5.84 -13.31
N ILE A 122 -10.16 -5.77 -12.84
CA ILE A 122 -10.65 -4.70 -11.96
C ILE A 122 -11.13 -5.30 -10.65
N THR A 123 -10.65 -4.79 -9.54
CA THR A 123 -11.21 -5.03 -8.21
C THR A 123 -11.88 -3.76 -7.69
N SER A 124 -12.99 -3.90 -6.98
CA SER A 124 -13.71 -2.76 -6.39
C SER A 124 -14.37 -3.19 -5.09
N GLU A 125 -14.47 -2.27 -4.13
CA GLU A 125 -15.26 -2.47 -2.91
C GLU A 125 -16.75 -2.25 -3.18
N ALA A 126 -17.06 -1.39 -4.15
CA ALA A 126 -18.42 -1.13 -4.59
C ALA A 126 -18.81 -2.00 -5.80
N LEU A 127 -20.08 -1.98 -6.15
CA LEU A 127 -20.55 -2.60 -7.40
C LEU A 127 -19.89 -1.91 -8.58
N LEU A 128 -19.30 -2.70 -9.47
CA LEU A 128 -18.78 -2.19 -10.73
C LEU A 128 -19.94 -1.79 -11.64
N PRO A 129 -19.84 -0.66 -12.37
CA PRO A 129 -20.73 -0.37 -13.48
C PRO A 129 -20.74 -1.51 -14.48
N SER A 130 -21.92 -1.81 -15.05
CA SER A 130 -22.14 -2.97 -15.96
C SER A 130 -21.14 -3.03 -17.12
N LYS A 131 -20.69 -1.89 -17.62
CA LYS A 131 -19.68 -1.82 -18.70
C LYS A 131 -18.29 -2.34 -18.31
N TYR A 132 -17.99 -2.44 -17.02
CA TYR A 132 -16.70 -2.94 -16.49
C TYR A 132 -16.79 -4.37 -15.96
N GLU A 133 -17.97 -4.97 -15.92
CA GLU A 133 -18.16 -6.34 -15.39
C GLU A 133 -17.28 -7.38 -16.10
N ASN A 134 -17.02 -7.22 -17.39
CA ASN A 134 -16.13 -8.11 -18.15
C ASN A 134 -14.65 -8.06 -17.69
N TYR A 135 -14.28 -7.06 -16.91
CA TYR A 135 -12.95 -6.91 -16.33
C TYR A 135 -12.90 -7.33 -14.86
N ARG A 136 -14.02 -7.67 -14.23
CA ARG A 136 -14.07 -8.03 -12.81
C ARG A 136 -13.14 -9.19 -12.51
N LEU A 137 -12.25 -8.97 -11.53
CA LEU A 137 -11.45 -10.04 -10.94
C LEU A 137 -12.23 -10.64 -9.76
N SER A 138 -12.73 -11.86 -9.95
CA SER A 138 -13.51 -12.58 -8.92
C SER A 138 -12.67 -13.66 -8.28
N ILE A 139 -11.73 -13.25 -7.41
CA ILE A 139 -10.89 -14.14 -6.60
C ILE A 139 -11.21 -13.97 -5.12
N PRO A 140 -10.93 -14.97 -4.26
CA PRO A 140 -10.97 -14.80 -2.82
C PRO A 140 -10.06 -13.67 -2.37
N ALA A 141 -10.45 -12.92 -1.34
CA ALA A 141 -9.62 -11.84 -0.79
C ALA A 141 -8.23 -12.35 -0.33
N SER A 142 -8.15 -13.59 0.17
CA SER A 142 -6.90 -14.26 0.53
C SER A 142 -5.92 -14.44 -0.63
N ASP A 143 -6.39 -14.40 -1.87
CA ASP A 143 -5.58 -14.62 -3.06
C ASP A 143 -5.14 -13.28 -3.72
N MET A 144 -5.57 -12.15 -3.16
CA MET A 144 -5.28 -10.82 -3.73
C MET A 144 -3.78 -10.52 -3.79
N HIS A 145 -3.00 -10.91 -2.78
CA HIS A 145 -1.55 -10.70 -2.78
C HIS A 145 -0.85 -11.52 -3.86
N HIS A 146 -1.38 -12.72 -4.18
CA HIS A 146 -0.90 -13.50 -5.33
C HIS A 146 -1.22 -12.77 -6.64
N ALA A 147 -2.42 -12.21 -6.79
CA ALA A 147 -2.77 -11.41 -7.97
C ALA A 147 -1.89 -10.17 -8.10
N LEU A 148 -1.62 -9.44 -7.01
CA LEU A 148 -0.69 -8.30 -7.00
C LEU A 148 0.70 -8.72 -7.45
N TYR A 149 1.25 -9.81 -6.90
CA TYR A 149 2.61 -10.28 -7.23
C TYR A 149 2.76 -10.66 -8.72
N PHE A 150 1.75 -11.31 -9.30
CA PHE A 150 1.80 -11.75 -10.70
C PHE A 150 1.33 -10.67 -11.69
N ALA A 151 0.75 -9.59 -11.22
CA ALA A 151 0.41 -8.46 -12.09
C ALA A 151 1.68 -7.82 -12.70
N ASP A 152 1.56 -7.30 -13.91
CA ASP A 152 2.63 -6.56 -14.59
C ASP A 152 2.61 -5.07 -14.25
N LEU A 153 1.44 -4.56 -13.84
CA LEU A 153 1.24 -3.20 -13.40
C LEU A 153 -0.02 -3.14 -12.54
N TYR A 154 0.08 -2.48 -11.40
CA TYR A 154 -1.05 -2.10 -10.55
C TYR A 154 -1.35 -0.61 -10.73
N ILE A 155 -2.63 -0.24 -10.87
CA ILE A 155 -3.10 1.15 -10.89
C ILE A 155 -4.32 1.25 -9.99
N GLY A 156 -4.30 2.14 -9.00
CA GLY A 156 -5.43 2.29 -8.11
C GLY A 156 -5.39 3.56 -7.26
N ASP A 157 -6.47 3.76 -6.52
CA ASP A 157 -6.62 4.84 -5.55
C ASP A 157 -6.37 4.38 -4.10
N SER A 158 -6.21 3.06 -3.87
CA SER A 158 -5.91 2.49 -2.57
C SER A 158 -4.44 2.69 -2.19
N GLN A 159 -4.21 3.24 -1.00
CA GLN A 159 -2.88 3.46 -0.43
C GLN A 159 -2.24 2.13 -0.02
N THR A 160 -2.98 1.31 0.73
CA THR A 160 -2.52 0.00 1.21
C THR A 160 -2.15 -0.92 0.05
N MET A 161 -3.04 -1.11 -0.94
CA MET A 161 -2.72 -1.97 -2.08
C MET A 161 -1.56 -1.45 -2.93
N THR A 162 -1.35 -0.12 -2.97
CA THR A 162 -0.18 0.46 -3.63
C THR A 162 1.12 0.08 -2.89
N ALA A 163 1.12 0.16 -1.56
CA ALA A 163 2.25 -0.24 -0.74
C ALA A 163 2.50 -1.75 -0.82
N GLU A 164 1.44 -2.57 -0.75
CA GLU A 164 1.52 -4.02 -0.93
C GLU A 164 2.13 -4.39 -2.30
N ALA A 165 1.66 -3.76 -3.39
CA ALA A 165 2.22 -3.96 -4.73
C ALA A 165 3.71 -3.58 -4.78
N ALA A 166 4.08 -2.42 -4.22
CA ALA A 166 5.47 -1.96 -4.16
C ALA A 166 6.36 -2.94 -3.38
N VAL A 167 5.93 -3.38 -2.20
CA VAL A 167 6.65 -4.35 -1.36
C VAL A 167 6.77 -5.71 -2.03
N LEU A 168 5.78 -6.13 -2.80
CA LEU A 168 5.83 -7.34 -3.62
C LEU A 168 6.73 -7.20 -4.86
N GLY A 169 7.14 -5.98 -5.22
CA GLY A 169 7.94 -5.71 -6.41
C GLY A 169 7.13 -5.62 -7.69
N THR A 170 5.86 -5.27 -7.58
CA THR A 170 4.97 -4.99 -8.70
C THR A 170 4.94 -3.49 -8.96
N PRO A 171 5.17 -3.02 -10.20
CA PRO A 171 5.02 -1.61 -10.56
C PRO A 171 3.66 -1.09 -10.15
N ALA A 172 3.63 0.03 -9.40
CA ALA A 172 2.39 0.54 -8.84
C ALA A 172 2.21 2.04 -9.13
N LEU A 173 1.03 2.41 -9.62
CA LEU A 173 0.62 3.80 -9.80
C LEU A 173 -0.54 4.12 -8.86
N ARG A 174 -0.36 5.09 -7.99
CA ARG A 174 -1.36 5.57 -7.05
C ARG A 174 -1.97 6.87 -7.58
N PHE A 175 -3.29 6.89 -7.77
CA PHE A 175 -4.01 8.06 -8.25
C PHE A 175 -5.00 8.55 -7.21
N ASN A 176 -4.56 9.41 -6.31
CA ASN A 176 -5.38 10.00 -5.25
C ASN A 176 -4.80 11.31 -4.70
N ASP A 177 -5.55 12.05 -3.88
CA ASP A 177 -5.14 13.36 -3.34
C ASP A 177 -4.32 13.28 -2.05
N PHE A 178 -3.97 12.07 -1.56
CA PHE A 178 -3.03 11.88 -0.47
C PHE A 178 -1.57 11.82 -0.92
N VAL A 179 -1.31 11.93 -2.22
CA VAL A 179 0.05 12.00 -2.77
C VAL A 179 0.83 13.15 -2.13
N GLY A 180 2.05 12.86 -1.66
CA GLY A 180 2.91 13.80 -0.94
C GLY A 180 2.63 13.91 0.57
N LYS A 181 1.72 13.10 1.13
CA LYS A 181 1.29 13.23 2.53
C LYS A 181 1.66 12.04 3.42
N LEU A 182 1.88 10.86 2.87
CA LEU A 182 2.13 9.62 3.61
C LEU A 182 3.60 9.23 3.51
N GLY A 183 4.34 9.37 4.61
CA GLY A 183 5.79 9.23 4.65
C GLY A 183 6.31 7.89 4.14
N TYR A 184 5.65 6.77 4.43
CA TYR A 184 6.07 5.45 3.96
C TYR A 184 5.90 5.29 2.43
N LEU A 185 4.81 5.81 1.86
CA LEU A 185 4.62 5.79 0.40
C LEU A 185 5.57 6.75 -0.32
N GLU A 186 5.85 7.91 0.28
CA GLU A 186 6.87 8.83 -0.24
C GLU A 186 8.27 8.21 -0.22
N GLU A 187 8.60 7.40 0.78
CA GLU A 187 9.87 6.66 0.82
C GLU A 187 9.91 5.58 -0.27
N LEU A 188 8.84 4.78 -0.43
CA LEU A 188 8.72 3.78 -1.50
C LEU A 188 8.85 4.39 -2.90
N GLU A 189 8.35 5.62 -3.09
CA GLU A 189 8.44 6.36 -4.35
C GLU A 189 9.81 7.01 -4.54
N ASN A 190 10.21 7.90 -3.62
CA ASN A 190 11.34 8.79 -3.85
C ASN A 190 12.70 8.11 -3.61
N LYS A 191 12.76 7.12 -2.71
CA LYS A 191 14.00 6.42 -2.40
C LYS A 191 14.18 5.15 -3.24
N TYR A 192 13.11 4.37 -3.39
CA TYR A 192 13.19 3.06 -4.05
C TYR A 192 12.57 3.04 -5.46
N ALA A 193 11.82 4.07 -5.84
CA ALA A 193 11.10 4.16 -7.11
C ALA A 193 10.24 2.91 -7.41
N LEU A 194 9.62 2.33 -6.36
CA LEU A 194 8.75 1.16 -6.45
C LEU A 194 7.30 1.51 -6.76
N THR A 195 6.88 2.76 -6.48
CA THR A 195 5.55 3.27 -6.79
C THR A 195 5.64 4.71 -7.29
N PHE A 196 4.57 5.23 -7.88
CA PHE A 196 4.45 6.63 -8.27
C PHE A 196 3.08 7.16 -7.89
N GLY A 197 3.08 8.27 -7.15
CA GLY A 197 1.86 8.98 -6.77
C GLY A 197 1.53 10.08 -7.77
N ILE A 198 0.28 10.11 -8.23
CA ILE A 198 -0.23 11.14 -9.13
C ILE A 198 -1.53 11.68 -8.54
N LYS A 199 -1.63 13.00 -8.43
CA LYS A 199 -2.83 13.67 -7.91
C LYS A 199 -3.98 13.57 -8.91
N THR A 200 -5.22 13.54 -8.40
CA THR A 200 -6.41 13.45 -9.23
C THR A 200 -6.59 14.64 -10.17
N SER A 201 -5.99 15.76 -9.85
CA SER A 201 -5.94 16.95 -10.72
C SER A 201 -5.01 16.84 -11.93
N GLU A 202 -4.21 15.75 -12.03
CA GLU A 202 -3.17 15.59 -13.05
C GLU A 202 -3.33 14.28 -13.86
N PRO A 203 -4.50 13.97 -14.44
CA PRO A 203 -4.74 12.70 -15.14
C PRO A 203 -3.80 12.46 -16.32
N GLU A 204 -3.36 13.51 -17.02
CA GLU A 204 -2.41 13.38 -18.12
C GLU A 204 -1.05 12.85 -17.68
N LYS A 205 -0.61 13.19 -16.46
CA LYS A 205 0.62 12.60 -15.89
C LYS A 205 0.45 11.09 -15.66
N LEU A 206 -0.75 10.64 -15.23
CA LEU A 206 -1.04 9.22 -15.06
C LEU A 206 -0.95 8.49 -16.42
N PHE A 207 -1.58 9.02 -17.45
CA PHE A 207 -1.56 8.41 -18.80
C PHE A 207 -0.14 8.34 -19.36
N SER A 208 0.62 9.42 -19.21
CA SER A 208 2.02 9.47 -19.63
C SER A 208 2.87 8.46 -18.88
N LYS A 209 2.69 8.32 -17.55
CA LYS A 209 3.44 7.37 -16.74
C LYS A 209 3.08 5.92 -17.08
N VAL A 210 1.80 5.61 -17.32
CA VAL A 210 1.38 4.28 -17.81
C VAL A 210 2.09 3.95 -19.13
N THR A 211 2.08 4.87 -20.09
CA THR A 211 2.72 4.69 -21.39
C THR A 211 4.25 4.50 -21.26
N GLU A 212 4.89 5.28 -20.39
CA GLU A 212 6.32 5.14 -20.08
C GLU A 212 6.64 3.73 -19.57
N LEU A 213 5.90 3.25 -18.55
CA LEU A 213 6.11 1.93 -17.96
C LEU A 213 5.86 0.80 -18.97
N LEU A 214 4.84 0.93 -19.82
CA LEU A 214 4.55 -0.05 -20.87
C LEU A 214 5.65 -0.14 -21.93
N SER A 215 6.39 0.94 -22.17
CA SER A 215 7.50 0.99 -23.12
C SER A 215 8.81 0.38 -22.61
N MET A 216 8.92 0.12 -21.30
CA MET A 216 10.11 -0.48 -20.72
C MET A 216 10.27 -1.94 -21.18
N HIS A 217 11.46 -2.30 -21.65
CA HIS A 217 11.76 -3.64 -22.17
C HIS A 217 11.64 -4.71 -21.09
N ASP A 218 12.17 -4.45 -19.89
CA ASP A 218 12.18 -5.39 -18.75
C ASP A 218 11.68 -4.70 -17.48
N LEU A 219 10.39 -4.35 -17.47
CA LEU A 219 9.76 -3.67 -16.36
C LEU A 219 9.83 -4.51 -15.06
N LYS A 220 9.50 -5.79 -15.12
CA LYS A 220 9.52 -6.68 -13.94
C LYS A 220 10.94 -6.89 -13.39
N GLY A 221 11.92 -7.08 -14.24
CA GLY A 221 13.32 -7.23 -13.81
C GLY A 221 13.84 -5.98 -13.11
N GLU A 222 13.47 -4.80 -13.61
CA GLU A 222 13.85 -3.54 -12.97
C GLU A 222 13.18 -3.40 -11.57
N TRP A 223 11.89 -3.69 -11.44
CA TRP A 223 11.19 -3.64 -10.15
C TRP A 223 11.71 -4.67 -9.14
N LYS A 224 12.08 -5.85 -9.63
CA LYS A 224 12.73 -6.87 -8.79
C LYS A 224 14.03 -6.35 -8.17
N LYS A 225 14.89 -5.70 -8.96
CA LYS A 225 16.14 -5.09 -8.44
C LYS A 225 15.87 -4.00 -7.40
N ARG A 226 14.91 -3.11 -7.67
CA ARG A 226 14.50 -2.06 -6.73
C ARG A 226 13.96 -2.63 -5.42
N ARG A 227 13.14 -3.68 -5.52
CA ARG A 227 12.63 -4.41 -4.36
C ARG A 227 13.76 -5.05 -3.55
N GLU A 228 14.72 -5.68 -4.19
CA GLU A 228 15.87 -6.30 -3.51
C GLU A 228 16.68 -5.26 -2.72
N ILE A 229 16.90 -4.08 -3.28
CA ILE A 229 17.56 -2.97 -2.57
C ILE A 229 16.73 -2.56 -1.33
N MET A 230 15.43 -2.40 -1.49
CA MET A 230 14.54 -2.06 -0.38
C MET A 230 14.59 -3.14 0.72
N LEU A 231 14.49 -4.42 0.38
CA LEU A 231 14.48 -5.52 1.35
C LEU A 231 15.78 -5.63 2.14
N ILE A 232 16.94 -5.36 1.52
CA ILE A 232 18.25 -5.37 2.21
C ILE A 232 18.33 -4.27 3.29
N GLU A 233 17.70 -3.13 3.04
CA GLU A 233 17.76 -2.00 3.97
C GLU A 233 16.74 -2.08 5.11
N LYS A 234 15.69 -2.88 4.96
CA LYS A 234 14.58 -2.95 5.92
C LYS A 234 14.79 -4.06 6.96
N VAL A 235 14.30 -3.83 8.17
CA VAL A 235 14.33 -4.83 9.24
C VAL A 235 13.22 -5.88 9.05
N ASN A 236 13.39 -7.06 9.63
CA ASN A 236 12.28 -7.99 9.82
C ASN A 236 11.29 -7.38 10.84
N VAL A 237 10.14 -6.96 10.34
CA VAL A 237 9.13 -6.23 11.13
C VAL A 237 8.49 -7.14 12.18
N VAL A 238 8.32 -8.43 11.88
CA VAL A 238 7.76 -9.41 12.83
C VAL A 238 8.70 -9.59 14.02
N ASP A 239 9.99 -9.80 13.75
CA ASP A 239 11.00 -9.95 14.82
C ASP A 239 11.08 -8.67 15.65
N PHE A 240 11.13 -7.51 15.00
CA PHE A 240 11.18 -6.22 15.70
C PHE A 240 9.98 -6.03 16.65
N ILE A 241 8.76 -6.28 16.17
CA ILE A 241 7.54 -6.10 16.97
C ILE A 241 7.48 -7.16 18.08
N THR A 242 7.84 -8.41 17.78
CA THR A 242 7.87 -9.50 18.75
C THR A 242 8.84 -9.21 19.87
N ASP A 243 10.07 -8.81 19.57
CA ASP A 243 11.08 -8.46 20.56
C ASP A 243 10.65 -7.24 21.39
N LEU A 244 10.03 -6.25 20.74
CA LEU A 244 9.47 -5.10 21.46
C LEU A 244 8.42 -5.53 22.49
N LEU A 245 7.49 -6.41 22.10
CA LEU A 245 6.39 -6.86 22.98
C LEU A 245 6.90 -7.74 24.11
N ILE A 246 7.80 -8.68 23.84
CA ILE A 246 8.39 -9.57 24.84
C ILE A 246 9.17 -8.75 25.89
N ASN A 247 9.99 -7.81 25.44
CA ASN A 247 10.86 -7.02 26.32
C ASN A 247 10.21 -5.73 26.84
N TYR A 248 8.93 -5.51 26.55
CA TYR A 248 8.26 -4.25 26.90
C TYR A 248 8.20 -4.00 28.41
N GLN A 249 7.95 -5.02 29.20
CA GLN A 249 7.87 -4.92 30.67
C GLN A 249 9.22 -4.65 31.30
N ASP A 250 10.30 -5.24 30.78
CA ASP A 250 11.66 -5.09 31.32
C ASP A 250 12.21 -3.66 31.15
N LYS A 251 11.90 -3.00 30.01
CA LYS A 251 12.25 -1.59 29.79
C LYS A 251 11.56 -0.65 30.76
N LYS A 252 10.28 -0.85 31.03
CA LYS A 252 9.50 -0.01 31.97
C LYS A 252 9.95 -0.16 33.42
N LEU A 253 10.47 -1.33 33.80
CA LEU A 253 11.04 -1.57 35.12
C LEU A 253 12.42 -0.92 35.29
N SER A 254 13.18 -0.74 34.20
CA SER A 254 14.50 -0.08 34.23
C SER A 254 14.42 1.46 34.20
N GLU A 255 13.35 2.03 33.63
CA GLU A 255 13.12 3.48 33.59
C GLU A 255 12.50 4.04 34.88
N ASN A 256 11.98 3.18 35.76
CA ASN A 256 11.40 3.53 37.07
C ASN A 256 12.36 3.29 38.25
N LYS A 257 13.61 2.94 37.95
CA LYS A 257 14.73 2.88 38.92
C LYS A 257 15.69 4.04 38.70
#